data_78734a4a4fcc4ccaee60db11cd704404
#
_entry.id   78734a4a4fcc4ccaee60db11cd704404
#
_cell.length_a   1.000
_cell.length_b   1.000
_cell.length_c   1.000
_cell.angle_alpha   90.00
_cell.angle_beta   90.00
_cell.angle_gamma   90.00
#
_symmetry.space_group_name_H-M   'P 1'
#
loop_
_entity.id
_entity.type
_entity.pdbx_description
1 polymer ?
#
loop_
_entity_poly.entity_id
_entity_poly.type
_entity_poly.pdbx_seq_one_letter_code
_entity_poly.pdbx_strand_id
1 'polypeptide(L)'
;MQLTNAEEQIMKFLWKLEKAYMKNILDEFPEPKPATTTVSTLLKRMTGKGFIGFEQHGSNRLYYPLVKKTDYFSSHLKSLINDFFNNSATQFASFFTSEISETELKELRDLVDKQIKSNSKKK
;
A
#
# COMPACT_ATOMS: atom_id res chain seq x y z
N MET A 1 13.07 1.07 -3.37
CA MET A 1 12.54 2.20 -4.14
C MET A 1 11.22 2.66 -3.58
N GLN A 2 11.08 3.94 -3.37
CA GLN A 2 9.86 4.46 -2.77
C GLN A 2 9.05 5.25 -3.78
N LEU A 3 7.76 5.29 -3.53
CA LEU A 3 6.82 6.10 -4.31
C LEU A 3 6.68 7.47 -3.67
N THR A 4 6.48 8.48 -4.50
CA THR A 4 6.09 9.81 -4.00
C THR A 4 4.65 9.73 -3.49
N ASN A 5 4.20 10.74 -2.76
CA ASN A 5 2.81 10.76 -2.26
C ASN A 5 1.79 10.68 -3.40
N ALA A 6 2.04 11.36 -4.51
CA ALA A 6 1.15 11.33 -5.65
C ALA A 6 1.13 9.95 -6.33
N GLU A 7 2.29 9.33 -6.44
CA GLU A 7 2.39 7.98 -6.99
C GLU A 7 1.70 6.97 -6.09
N GLU A 8 1.88 7.09 -4.78
CA GLU A 8 1.23 6.19 -3.82
C GLU A 8 -0.30 6.30 -3.89
N GLN A 9 -0.81 7.52 -4.10
CA GLN A 9 -2.24 7.72 -4.28
C GLN A 9 -2.76 6.95 -5.49
N ILE A 10 -2.03 7.00 -6.60
CA ILE A 10 -2.39 6.24 -7.80
C ILE A 10 -2.33 4.73 -7.54
N MET A 11 -1.31 4.26 -6.80
CA MET A 11 -1.23 2.84 -6.43
C MET A 11 -2.47 2.41 -5.64
N LYS A 12 -2.93 3.24 -4.70
CA LYS A 12 -4.13 2.92 -3.91
C LYS A 12 -5.35 2.78 -4.81
N PHE A 13 -5.47 3.62 -5.83
CA PHE A 13 -6.57 3.50 -6.80
C PHE A 13 -6.45 2.19 -7.59
N LEU A 14 -5.25 1.83 -8.03
CA LEU A 14 -5.04 0.61 -8.79
C LEU A 14 -5.28 -0.65 -7.96
N TRP A 15 -4.88 -0.64 -6.68
CA TRP A 15 -5.20 -1.77 -5.81
C TRP A 15 -6.71 -1.93 -5.62
N LYS A 16 -7.43 -0.81 -5.55
CA LYS A 16 -8.89 -0.81 -5.40
C LYS A 16 -9.58 -1.30 -6.67
N LEU A 17 -9.14 -0.79 -7.83
CA LEU A 17 -9.77 -1.07 -9.12
C LEU A 17 -9.27 -2.35 -9.77
N GLU A 18 -8.13 -2.86 -9.34
CA GLU A 18 -7.41 -4.02 -9.86
C GLU A 18 -6.80 -3.76 -11.23
N LYS A 19 -7.58 -3.28 -12.20
CA LYS A 19 -7.11 -2.83 -13.51
C LYS A 19 -7.86 -1.55 -13.86
N ALA A 20 -7.18 -0.61 -14.50
CA ALA A 20 -7.81 0.67 -14.81
C ALA A 20 -7.18 1.35 -16.01
N TYR A 21 -8.04 1.98 -16.80
CA TYR A 21 -7.60 2.92 -17.83
C TYR A 21 -7.34 4.28 -17.20
N MET A 22 -6.64 5.16 -17.91
CA MET A 22 -6.38 6.53 -17.46
C MET A 22 -7.65 7.22 -16.97
N LYS A 23 -8.74 7.07 -17.71
CA LYS A 23 -10.03 7.68 -17.36
C LYS A 23 -10.51 7.21 -15.99
N ASN A 24 -10.41 5.92 -15.72
CA ASN A 24 -10.85 5.36 -14.44
C ASN A 24 -10.02 5.89 -13.28
N ILE A 25 -8.72 6.04 -13.50
CA ILE A 25 -7.79 6.57 -12.49
C ILE A 25 -8.14 8.03 -12.20
N LEU A 26 -8.35 8.84 -13.25
CA LEU A 26 -8.72 10.25 -13.10
C LEU A 26 -10.02 10.40 -12.33
N ASP A 27 -11.01 9.52 -12.59
CA ASP A 27 -12.30 9.57 -11.91
C ASP A 27 -12.18 9.33 -10.40
N GLU A 28 -11.13 8.64 -9.95
CA GLU A 28 -10.91 8.39 -8.52
C GLU A 28 -10.38 9.60 -7.75
N PHE A 29 -9.74 10.55 -8.45
CA PHE A 29 -9.21 11.74 -7.79
C PHE A 29 -10.33 12.67 -7.35
N PRO A 30 -10.20 13.29 -6.16
CA PRO A 30 -11.15 14.33 -5.75
C PRO A 30 -10.95 15.62 -6.55
N GLU A 31 -11.96 16.46 -6.53
CA GLU A 31 -11.85 17.80 -7.15
C GLU A 31 -10.95 18.71 -6.29
N PRO A 32 -10.11 19.55 -6.87
CA PRO A 32 -9.89 19.66 -8.32
C PRO A 32 -9.03 18.51 -8.83
N LYS A 33 -9.44 17.91 -9.95
CA LYS A 33 -8.70 16.78 -10.51
C LYS A 33 -7.38 17.23 -11.12
N PRO A 34 -6.33 16.40 -11.04
CA PRO A 34 -5.06 16.73 -11.68
C PRO A 34 -5.21 16.71 -13.19
N ALA A 35 -4.31 17.39 -13.89
CA ALA A 35 -4.26 17.37 -15.34
C ALA A 35 -3.91 15.96 -15.84
N THR A 36 -4.49 15.59 -16.98
CA THR A 36 -4.21 14.29 -17.61
C THR A 36 -2.71 14.09 -17.85
N THR A 37 -2.02 15.15 -18.26
CA THR A 37 -0.58 15.10 -18.51
C THR A 37 0.21 14.80 -17.23
N THR A 38 -0.23 15.33 -16.09
CA THR A 38 0.39 15.06 -14.79
C THR A 38 0.26 13.58 -14.43
N VAL A 39 -0.94 13.03 -14.54
CA VAL A 39 -1.18 11.62 -14.24
C VAL A 39 -0.42 10.72 -15.20
N SER A 40 -0.38 11.08 -16.47
CA SER A 40 0.36 10.33 -17.50
C SER A 40 1.86 10.25 -17.14
N THR A 41 2.45 11.36 -16.70
CA THR A 41 3.85 11.42 -16.29
C THR A 41 4.10 10.51 -15.08
N LEU A 42 3.19 10.55 -14.09
CA LEU A 42 3.29 9.71 -12.91
C LEU A 42 3.22 8.22 -13.27
N LEU A 43 2.28 7.85 -14.13
CA LEU A 43 2.13 6.47 -14.57
C LEU A 43 3.38 5.98 -15.31
N LYS A 44 3.98 6.84 -16.13
CA LYS A 44 5.21 6.51 -16.82
C LYS A 44 6.35 6.24 -15.85
N ARG A 45 6.49 7.07 -14.83
CA ARG A 45 7.50 6.88 -13.78
C ARG A 45 7.28 5.58 -13.01
N MET A 46 6.03 5.33 -12.64
CA MET A 46 5.68 4.12 -11.87
C MET A 46 5.94 2.85 -12.68
N THR A 47 5.67 2.90 -13.98
CA THR A 47 6.00 1.80 -14.90
C THR A 47 7.50 1.59 -14.94
N GLY A 48 8.27 2.66 -15.06
CA GLY A 48 9.72 2.60 -15.07
C GLY A 48 10.32 2.07 -13.79
N LYS A 49 9.69 2.35 -12.65
CA LYS A 49 10.12 1.84 -11.33
C LYS A 49 9.71 0.39 -11.09
N GLY A 50 8.87 -0.19 -11.96
CA GLY A 50 8.43 -1.58 -11.80
C GLY A 50 7.26 -1.78 -10.86
N PHE A 51 6.55 -0.72 -10.48
CA PHE A 51 5.41 -0.82 -9.57
C PHE A 51 4.11 -1.20 -10.29
N ILE A 52 4.00 -0.83 -11.56
CA ILE A 52 2.81 -1.11 -12.37
C ILE A 52 3.21 -1.62 -13.73
N GLY A 53 2.29 -2.36 -14.36
CA GLY A 53 2.40 -2.76 -15.75
C GLY A 53 1.18 -2.28 -16.50
N PHE A 54 1.12 -2.56 -17.80
CA PHE A 54 -0.05 -2.24 -18.59
C PHE A 54 -0.21 -3.19 -19.76
N GLU A 55 -1.45 -3.31 -20.21
CA GLU A 55 -1.80 -4.00 -21.46
C GLU A 55 -2.24 -2.94 -22.46
N GLN A 56 -1.77 -3.04 -23.69
CA GLN A 56 -2.17 -2.09 -24.73
C GLN A 56 -3.49 -2.53 -25.34
N HIS A 57 -4.50 -1.68 -25.27
CA HIS A 57 -5.82 -1.91 -25.83
C HIS A 57 -6.14 -0.78 -26.82
N GLY A 58 -5.81 -1.00 -28.10
CA GLY A 58 -5.91 0.06 -29.10
C GLY A 58 -4.99 1.20 -28.76
N SER A 59 -5.52 2.40 -28.61
CA SER A 59 -4.75 3.58 -28.21
C SER A 59 -4.67 3.76 -26.69
N ASN A 60 -5.38 2.90 -25.94
CA ASN A 60 -5.47 3.01 -24.49
C ASN A 60 -4.61 1.95 -23.80
N ARG A 61 -4.13 2.29 -22.60
CA ARG A 61 -3.39 1.36 -21.75
C ARG A 61 -4.25 1.01 -20.55
N LEU A 62 -4.35 -0.30 -20.28
CA LEU A 62 -5.01 -0.82 -19.11
C LEU A 62 -3.94 -1.12 -18.07
N TYR A 63 -3.83 -0.29 -17.05
CA TYR A 63 -2.80 -0.39 -16.01
C TYR A 63 -3.21 -1.33 -14.91
N TYR A 64 -2.23 -2.00 -14.30
CA TYR A 64 -2.46 -2.89 -13.17
C TYR A 64 -1.23 -2.87 -12.24
N PRO A 65 -1.42 -3.13 -10.94
CA PRO A 65 -0.30 -3.15 -10.00
C PRO A 65 0.54 -4.42 -10.18
N LEU A 66 1.86 -4.27 -10.08
CA LEU A 66 2.81 -5.39 -10.07
C LEU A 66 3.26 -5.71 -8.64
N VAL A 67 3.06 -4.78 -7.70
CA VAL A 67 3.42 -4.94 -6.30
C VAL A 67 2.13 -5.08 -5.50
N LYS A 68 2.06 -6.09 -4.65
CA LYS A 68 0.90 -6.28 -3.79
C LYS A 68 0.83 -5.20 -2.72
N LYS A 69 -0.40 -4.79 -2.40
CA LYS A 69 -0.66 -3.78 -1.37
C LYS A 69 -0.02 -4.17 -0.03
N THR A 70 -0.17 -5.43 0.38
CA THR A 70 0.37 -5.91 1.66
C THR A 70 1.89 -5.93 1.66
N ASP A 71 2.52 -6.27 0.53
CA ASP A 71 3.98 -6.26 0.42
C ASP A 71 4.53 -4.84 0.50
N TYR A 72 3.86 -3.90 -0.17
CA TYR A 72 4.26 -2.49 -0.11
C TYR A 72 4.11 -1.95 1.30
N PHE A 73 2.97 -2.22 1.94
CA PHE A 73 2.71 -1.78 3.30
C PHE A 73 3.72 -2.36 4.29
N SER A 74 4.03 -3.66 4.16
CA SER A 74 4.98 -4.33 5.05
C SER A 74 6.36 -3.68 4.99
N SER A 75 6.85 -3.42 3.78
CA SER A 75 8.14 -2.75 3.59
C SER A 75 8.14 -1.34 4.19
N HIS A 76 7.06 -0.60 3.96
CA HIS A 76 6.92 0.76 4.48
C HIS A 76 6.87 0.76 6.00
N LEU A 77 6.11 -0.18 6.59
CA LEU A 77 6.00 -0.31 8.04
C LEU A 77 7.34 -0.65 8.69
N LYS A 78 8.10 -1.56 8.10
CA LYS A 78 9.43 -1.91 8.60
C LYS A 78 10.35 -0.70 8.64
N SER A 79 10.29 0.14 7.61
CA SER A 79 11.07 1.37 7.55
C SER A 79 10.67 2.32 8.67
N LEU A 80 9.36 2.49 8.91
CA LEU A 80 8.86 3.34 9.99
C LEU A 80 9.29 2.84 11.36
N ILE A 81 9.22 1.53 11.58
CA ILE A 81 9.63 0.94 12.86
C ILE A 81 11.12 1.15 13.08
N ASN A 82 11.92 0.99 12.04
CA ASN A 82 13.35 1.24 12.13
C ASN A 82 13.64 2.69 12.48
N ASP A 83 12.98 3.62 11.81
CA ASP A 83 13.26 5.06 11.97
C ASP A 83 12.74 5.64 13.28
N PHE A 84 11.57 5.22 13.73
CA PHE A 84 10.90 5.82 14.88
C PHE A 84 10.94 4.99 16.15
N PHE A 85 11.19 3.69 16.05
CA PHE A 85 11.13 2.78 17.20
C PHE A 85 12.38 1.92 17.34
N ASN A 86 13.51 2.42 16.86
CA ASN A 86 14.81 1.75 16.99
C ASN A 86 14.79 0.30 16.52
N ASN A 87 14.05 0.04 15.45
CA ASN A 87 13.89 -1.29 14.86
C ASN A 87 13.27 -2.30 15.85
N SER A 88 12.47 -1.82 16.81
CA SER A 88 11.84 -2.66 17.82
C SER A 88 10.34 -2.80 17.56
N ALA A 89 9.91 -4.00 17.17
CA ALA A 89 8.49 -4.30 17.01
C ALA A 89 7.74 -4.15 18.33
N THR A 90 8.41 -4.47 19.44
CA THR A 90 7.81 -4.34 20.79
C THR A 90 7.53 -2.89 21.14
N GLN A 91 8.47 -1.98 20.84
CA GLN A 91 8.25 -0.56 21.07
C GLN A 91 7.12 -0.02 20.21
N PHE A 92 7.09 -0.44 18.94
CA PHE A 92 5.98 -0.08 18.05
C PHE A 92 4.65 -0.59 18.60
N ALA A 93 4.59 -1.84 19.02
CA ALA A 93 3.37 -2.44 19.55
C ALA A 93 2.91 -1.74 20.83
N SER A 94 3.86 -1.33 21.67
CA SER A 94 3.53 -0.60 22.90
C SER A 94 2.83 0.72 22.60
N PHE A 95 3.35 1.46 21.62
CA PHE A 95 2.72 2.70 21.17
C PHE A 95 1.36 2.40 20.52
N PHE A 96 1.32 1.46 19.59
CA PHE A 96 0.11 1.14 18.85
C PHE A 96 -1.03 0.71 19.77
N THR A 97 -0.73 -0.16 20.75
CA THR A 97 -1.75 -0.66 21.68
C THR A 97 -2.27 0.41 22.61
N SER A 98 -1.51 1.47 22.86
CA SER A 98 -1.97 2.59 23.69
C SER A 98 -2.97 3.49 22.95
N GLU A 99 -3.06 3.38 21.62
CA GLU A 99 -3.89 4.25 20.79
C GLU A 99 -5.22 3.60 20.38
N ILE A 100 -5.43 2.33 20.68
CA ILE A 100 -6.63 1.61 20.24
C ILE A 100 -7.57 1.33 21.40
N SER A 101 -8.83 0.99 21.09
CA SER A 101 -9.87 0.74 22.07
C SER A 101 -9.64 -0.57 22.83
N GLU A 102 -10.31 -0.71 23.97
CA GLU A 102 -10.25 -1.95 24.75
C GLU A 102 -10.76 -3.14 23.95
N THR A 103 -11.82 -2.96 23.17
CA THR A 103 -12.36 -4.02 22.32
C THR A 103 -11.32 -4.47 21.30
N GLU A 104 -10.65 -3.53 20.64
CA GLU A 104 -9.60 -3.84 19.69
C GLU A 104 -8.40 -4.50 20.34
N LEU A 105 -8.05 -4.10 21.57
CA LEU A 105 -6.97 -4.75 22.32
C LEU A 105 -7.27 -6.23 22.57
N LYS A 106 -8.50 -6.57 22.90
CA LYS A 106 -8.91 -7.95 23.13
C LYS A 106 -8.84 -8.76 21.83
N GLU A 107 -9.30 -8.18 20.75
CA GLU A 107 -9.21 -8.82 19.43
C GLU A 107 -7.76 -9.04 19.03
N LEU A 108 -6.91 -8.04 19.28
CA LEU A 108 -5.49 -8.14 18.97
C LEU A 108 -4.81 -9.22 19.80
N ARG A 109 -5.16 -9.32 21.08
CA ARG A 109 -4.63 -10.38 21.95
C ARG A 109 -4.94 -11.76 21.37
N ASP A 110 -6.18 -11.96 20.91
CA ASP A 110 -6.58 -13.23 20.32
C ASP A 110 -5.78 -13.53 19.03
N LEU A 111 -5.54 -12.52 18.22
CA LEU A 111 -4.72 -12.66 17.01
C LEU A 111 -3.28 -13.03 17.34
N VAL A 112 -2.71 -12.40 18.37
CA VAL A 112 -1.34 -12.70 18.80
C VAL A 112 -1.25 -14.15 19.27
N ASP A 113 -2.21 -14.62 20.07
CA ASP A 113 -2.25 -15.99 20.55
C ASP A 113 -2.32 -16.99 19.39
N LYS A 114 -3.15 -16.71 18.39
CA LYS A 114 -3.25 -17.55 17.20
C LYS A 114 -1.95 -17.60 16.42
N GLN A 115 -1.27 -16.48 16.31
CA GLN A 115 -0.01 -16.39 15.59
C GLN A 115 1.08 -17.19 16.28
N ILE A 116 1.12 -17.12 17.60
CA ILE A 116 2.09 -17.89 18.41
C ILE A 116 1.87 -19.39 18.20
N LYS A 117 0.61 -19.85 18.26
CA LYS A 117 0.27 -21.26 18.05
C LYS A 117 0.63 -21.70 16.63
N SER A 118 0.35 -20.87 15.64
CA SER A 118 0.67 -21.17 14.25
C SER A 118 2.18 -21.33 14.05
N ASN A 119 2.96 -20.43 14.63
CA ASN A 119 4.41 -20.48 14.52
C ASN A 119 4.99 -21.71 15.23
N SER A 120 4.42 -22.09 16.38
CA SER A 120 4.83 -23.28 17.10
C SER A 120 4.62 -24.56 16.28
N LYS A 121 3.53 -24.63 15.54
CA LYS A 121 3.20 -25.80 14.72
C LYS A 121 4.09 -25.95 13.49
N LYS A 122 4.74 -24.86 13.06
CA LYS A 122 5.60 -24.87 11.87
C LYS A 122 6.99 -25.47 12.14
N LYS A 123 7.30 -25.69 13.37
CA LYS A 123 8.56 -26.36 13.75
C LYS A 123 8.37 -27.90 13.80
#